data_028e80a105d95cdf06e8d9ece6da60e6
#
_entry.id   028e80a105d95cdf06e8d9ece6da60e6
#
_cell.length_a   1.000
_cell.length_b   1.000
_cell.length_c   1.000
_cell.angle_alpha   90.00
_cell.angle_beta   90.00
_cell.angle_gamma   90.00
#
_symmetry.space_group_name_H-M   'P 1'
#
loop_
_entity.id
_entity.type
_entity.pdbx_description
1 polymer ?
#
loop_
_entity_poly.entity_id
_entity_poly.type
_entity_poly.pdbx_seq_one_letter_code
_entity_poly.pdbx_strand_id
1 'polypeptide(L)'
;MKTTPPRLLSLNSYHYRRGGSDVVYLEHDALFQELGWETAVMSMHHPKNMPSRWSEYFVEELEFGNAHGIKDKLVKASKAIYSFEAQDKLRKLLKVFPADVAHLHCIYHHLSPSVLPVLHEAGIPSVLTAHDLKIACPAYKMLNSTGVCERCKDGSVVNVLRHRCVRNSLGASAIVMLESGLSRTMNTWQKYLGRVVAP
;
A
#
# COMPACT_ATOMS: atom_id res chain seq x y z
N MET A 1 12.25 -15.80 27.74
CA MET A 1 12.10 -16.02 26.28
C MET A 1 10.62 -16.19 26.00
N LYS A 2 10.03 -15.48 25.00
CA LYS A 2 8.61 -15.69 24.63
C LYS A 2 8.44 -17.14 24.17
N THR A 3 7.53 -17.86 24.80
CA THR A 3 7.18 -19.26 24.46
C THR A 3 6.28 -19.35 23.22
N THR A 4 5.79 -18.21 22.73
CA THR A 4 4.93 -18.11 21.54
C THR A 4 5.76 -17.68 20.32
N PRO A 5 5.51 -18.26 19.13
CA PRO A 5 6.17 -17.83 17.91
C PRO A 5 5.91 -16.35 17.63
N PRO A 6 6.88 -15.63 17.04
CA PRO A 6 6.66 -14.24 16.64
C PRO A 6 5.65 -14.18 15.48
N ARG A 7 4.92 -13.04 15.37
CA ARG A 7 3.80 -12.86 14.46
C ARG A 7 4.07 -11.75 13.46
N LEU A 8 4.06 -12.10 12.18
CA LEU A 8 4.24 -11.18 11.07
C LEU A 8 2.90 -10.91 10.38
N LEU A 9 2.57 -9.64 10.19
CA LEU A 9 1.50 -9.22 9.30
C LEU A 9 2.10 -8.65 8.00
N SER A 10 1.87 -9.32 6.88
CA SER A 10 2.33 -8.89 5.56
C SER A 10 1.22 -8.18 4.79
N LEU A 11 1.51 -6.96 4.28
CA LEU A 11 0.54 -6.15 3.52
C LEU A 11 1.05 -5.90 2.10
N ASN A 12 0.25 -6.28 1.11
CA ASN A 12 0.49 -6.00 -0.31
C ASN A 12 -0.83 -5.86 -1.07
N SER A 13 -0.87 -5.06 -2.15
CA SER A 13 -2.10 -4.88 -2.94
C SER A 13 -2.57 -6.17 -3.60
N TYR A 14 -1.66 -7.02 -4.06
CA TYR A 14 -1.98 -8.26 -4.80
C TYR A 14 -1.49 -9.49 -4.04
N HIS A 15 -2.35 -10.51 -3.90
CA HIS A 15 -2.00 -11.78 -3.26
C HIS A 15 -1.83 -12.91 -4.30
N TYR A 16 -1.15 -12.59 -5.42
CA TYR A 16 -0.78 -13.54 -6.47
C TYR A 16 0.48 -13.06 -7.20
N ARG A 17 1.17 -13.94 -7.91
CA ARG A 17 2.39 -13.65 -8.67
C ARG A 17 2.06 -12.84 -9.93
N ARG A 18 2.03 -11.52 -9.80
CA ARG A 18 1.77 -10.56 -10.87
C ARG A 18 3.04 -9.92 -11.39
N GLY A 19 3.94 -9.54 -10.50
CA GLY A 19 5.20 -8.85 -10.82
C GLY A 19 6.25 -9.11 -9.76
N GLY A 20 7.45 -8.53 -9.93
CA GLY A 20 8.58 -8.79 -9.04
C GLY A 20 8.30 -8.47 -7.57
N SER A 21 7.68 -7.32 -7.29
CA SER A 21 7.31 -6.93 -5.92
C SER A 21 6.35 -7.91 -5.25
N ASP A 22 5.38 -8.45 -6.02
CA ASP A 22 4.41 -9.41 -5.50
C ASP A 22 5.05 -10.77 -5.23
N VAL A 23 6.02 -11.17 -6.08
CA VAL A 23 6.83 -12.38 -5.84
C VAL A 23 7.65 -12.23 -4.56
N VAL A 24 8.36 -11.11 -4.38
CA VAL A 24 9.15 -10.86 -3.16
C VAL A 24 8.25 -10.88 -1.92
N TYR A 25 7.08 -10.27 -1.96
CA TYR A 25 6.11 -10.31 -0.87
C TYR A 25 5.70 -11.76 -0.51
N LEU A 26 5.36 -12.58 -1.50
CA LEU A 26 4.94 -13.97 -1.28
C LEU A 26 6.09 -14.85 -0.78
N GLU A 27 7.30 -14.67 -1.33
CA GLU A 27 8.49 -15.41 -0.90
C GLU A 27 8.91 -15.01 0.54
N HIS A 28 8.81 -13.73 0.90
CA HIS A 28 9.06 -13.29 2.28
C HIS A 28 8.07 -13.92 3.25
N ASP A 29 6.76 -13.95 2.93
CA ASP A 29 5.77 -14.59 3.79
C ASP A 29 6.07 -16.08 3.99
N ALA A 30 6.39 -16.80 2.91
CA ALA A 30 6.79 -18.21 2.96
C ALA A 30 8.06 -18.42 3.80
N LEU A 31 9.10 -17.59 3.59
CA LEU A 31 10.34 -17.66 4.34
C LEU A 31 10.13 -17.49 5.85
N PHE A 32 9.30 -16.53 6.27
CA PHE A 32 9.01 -16.32 7.68
C PHE A 32 8.25 -17.51 8.28
N GLN A 33 7.34 -18.15 7.51
CA GLN A 33 6.69 -19.40 7.95
C GLN A 33 7.71 -20.54 8.14
N GLU A 34 8.65 -20.71 7.21
CA GLU A 34 9.73 -21.69 7.33
C GLU A 34 10.64 -21.42 8.54
N LEU A 35 10.83 -20.17 8.92
CA LEU A 35 11.54 -19.75 10.13
C LEU A 35 10.73 -19.91 11.41
N GLY A 36 9.52 -20.46 11.34
CA GLY A 36 8.66 -20.73 12.48
C GLY A 36 7.85 -19.54 13.00
N TRP A 37 7.68 -18.48 12.17
CA TRP A 37 6.79 -17.37 12.49
C TRP A 37 5.33 -17.73 12.16
N GLU A 38 4.41 -17.24 12.96
CA GLU A 38 3.01 -17.17 12.53
C GLU A 38 2.83 -15.98 11.59
N THR A 39 2.15 -16.18 10.45
CA THR A 39 1.92 -15.11 9.49
C THR A 39 0.45 -14.86 9.21
N ALA A 40 0.12 -13.58 8.98
CA ALA A 40 -1.15 -13.14 8.42
C ALA A 40 -0.88 -12.23 7.22
N VAL A 41 -1.81 -12.24 6.28
CA VAL A 41 -1.71 -11.42 5.06
C VAL A 41 -2.94 -10.55 4.90
N MET A 42 -2.74 -9.31 4.42
CA MET A 42 -3.80 -8.40 4.03
C MET A 42 -3.57 -7.88 2.61
N SER A 43 -4.59 -8.00 1.77
CA SER A 43 -4.53 -7.67 0.34
C SER A 43 -5.87 -7.16 -0.16
N MET A 44 -6.05 -7.03 -1.47
CA MET A 44 -7.35 -6.83 -2.09
C MET A 44 -7.92 -8.15 -2.61
N HIS A 45 -9.24 -8.23 -2.77
CA HIS A 45 -9.90 -9.33 -3.47
C HIS A 45 -9.55 -9.31 -4.96
N HIS A 46 -9.15 -10.46 -5.50
CA HIS A 46 -8.92 -10.64 -6.93
C HIS A 46 -9.08 -12.13 -7.29
N PRO A 47 -9.65 -12.49 -8.46
CA PRO A 47 -9.89 -13.89 -8.85
C PRO A 47 -8.63 -14.77 -8.93
N LYS A 48 -7.44 -14.15 -9.11
CA LYS A 48 -6.15 -14.85 -9.18
C LYS A 48 -5.44 -14.98 -7.83
N ASN A 49 -6.03 -14.48 -6.75
CA ASN A 49 -5.40 -14.59 -5.44
C ASN A 49 -5.16 -16.04 -5.05
N MET A 50 -4.02 -16.29 -4.42
CA MET A 50 -3.76 -17.55 -3.75
C MET A 50 -4.77 -17.72 -2.59
N PRO A 51 -5.19 -18.97 -2.29
CA PRO A 51 -6.07 -19.23 -1.15
C PRO A 51 -5.45 -18.71 0.16
N SER A 52 -6.24 -18.01 0.95
CA SER A 52 -5.80 -17.49 2.25
C SER A 52 -6.95 -17.55 3.26
N ARG A 53 -6.66 -18.03 4.48
CA ARG A 53 -7.61 -17.98 5.60
C ARG A 53 -7.95 -16.56 6.03
N TRP A 54 -7.15 -15.58 5.59
CA TRP A 54 -7.28 -14.16 5.92
C TRP A 54 -8.09 -13.38 4.88
N SER A 55 -8.62 -14.06 3.85
CA SER A 55 -9.32 -13.41 2.73
C SER A 55 -10.54 -12.58 3.15
N GLU A 56 -11.21 -12.91 4.26
CA GLU A 56 -12.32 -12.11 4.79
C GLU A 56 -11.92 -10.67 5.16
N TYR A 57 -10.64 -10.44 5.44
CA TYR A 57 -10.06 -9.12 5.75
C TYR A 57 -9.52 -8.39 4.52
N PHE A 58 -9.61 -8.97 3.33
CA PHE A 58 -9.17 -8.32 2.10
C PHE A 58 -10.13 -7.19 1.70
N VAL A 59 -9.59 -6.12 1.14
CA VAL A 59 -10.39 -5.00 0.63
C VAL A 59 -10.92 -5.28 -0.77
N GLU A 60 -11.97 -4.57 -1.16
CA GLU A 60 -12.49 -4.66 -2.52
C GLU A 60 -11.50 -4.14 -3.56
N GLU A 61 -11.48 -4.78 -4.73
CA GLU A 61 -10.67 -4.34 -5.86
C GLU A 61 -11.14 -2.99 -6.40
N LEU A 62 -10.21 -2.06 -6.63
CA LEU A 62 -10.51 -0.77 -7.23
C LEU A 62 -10.26 -0.80 -8.74
N GLU A 63 -11.24 -1.27 -9.51
CA GLU A 63 -11.20 -1.24 -10.96
C GLU A 63 -11.76 0.08 -11.53
N PHE A 64 -10.89 0.98 -11.95
CA PHE A 64 -11.30 2.24 -12.58
C PHE A 64 -11.83 2.06 -14.02
N GLY A 65 -11.44 0.98 -14.70
CA GLY A 65 -11.88 0.66 -16.07
C GLY A 65 -13.38 0.33 -16.18
N ASN A 66 -13.94 -0.29 -15.14
CA ASN A 66 -15.34 -0.74 -15.08
C ASN A 66 -16.24 0.19 -14.26
N ALA A 67 -15.86 1.47 -14.11
CA ALA A 67 -16.63 2.40 -13.30
C ALA A 67 -17.90 2.86 -14.04
N HIS A 68 -19.06 2.54 -13.47
CA HIS A 68 -20.38 2.93 -13.98
C HIS A 68 -20.76 4.34 -13.49
N GLY A 69 -20.35 5.37 -14.28
CA GLY A 69 -20.72 6.77 -14.02
C GLY A 69 -19.74 7.54 -13.12
N ILE A 70 -20.04 8.84 -12.95
CA ILE A 70 -19.17 9.78 -12.24
C ILE A 70 -19.13 9.49 -10.73
N LYS A 71 -20.25 9.09 -10.13
CA LYS A 71 -20.33 8.78 -8.69
C LYS A 71 -19.43 7.62 -8.32
N ASP A 72 -19.44 6.54 -9.10
CA ASP A 72 -18.59 5.36 -8.85
C ASP A 72 -17.09 5.70 -8.99
N LYS A 73 -16.74 6.52 -9.99
CA LYS A 73 -15.36 7.03 -10.15
C LYS A 73 -14.91 7.86 -8.95
N LEU A 74 -15.77 8.70 -8.40
CA LEU A 74 -15.47 9.51 -7.21
C LEU A 74 -15.27 8.65 -5.96
N VAL A 75 -16.13 7.64 -5.75
CA VAL A 75 -16.00 6.69 -4.64
C VAL A 75 -14.70 5.89 -4.75
N LYS A 76 -14.38 5.35 -5.93
CA LYS A 76 -13.12 4.64 -6.14
C LYS A 76 -11.90 5.55 -5.97
N ALA A 77 -11.97 6.79 -6.43
CA ALA A 77 -10.91 7.77 -6.23
C ALA A 77 -10.71 8.10 -4.74
N SER A 78 -11.78 8.31 -3.97
CA SER A 78 -11.66 8.56 -2.52
C SER A 78 -11.03 7.39 -1.77
N LYS A 79 -11.41 6.14 -2.09
CA LYS A 79 -10.78 4.93 -1.53
C LYS A 79 -9.29 4.83 -1.89
N ALA A 80 -8.90 5.16 -3.12
CA ALA A 80 -7.49 5.16 -3.54
C ALA A 80 -6.65 6.22 -2.81
N ILE A 81 -7.26 7.36 -2.47
CA ILE A 81 -6.59 8.44 -1.72
C ILE A 81 -6.49 8.10 -0.24
N TYR A 82 -7.60 7.64 0.36
CA TYR A 82 -7.68 7.29 1.78
C TYR A 82 -8.76 6.22 2.01
N SER A 83 -8.36 4.99 2.33
CA SER A 83 -9.26 3.84 2.42
C SER A 83 -9.71 3.60 3.87
N PHE A 84 -10.90 4.05 4.22
CA PHE A 84 -11.54 3.69 5.50
C PHE A 84 -11.87 2.20 5.58
N GLU A 85 -12.18 1.57 4.44
CA GLU A 85 -12.38 0.13 4.36
C GLU A 85 -11.13 -0.64 4.77
N ALA A 86 -9.95 -0.25 4.26
CA ALA A 86 -8.70 -0.87 4.63
C ALA A 86 -8.40 -0.71 6.14
N GLN A 87 -8.70 0.45 6.71
CA GLN A 87 -8.57 0.67 8.14
C GLN A 87 -9.48 -0.24 8.97
N ASP A 88 -10.76 -0.34 8.60
CA ASP A 88 -11.73 -1.18 9.32
C ASP A 88 -11.35 -2.66 9.24
N LYS A 89 -11.03 -3.14 8.04
CA LYS A 89 -10.56 -4.52 7.80
C LYS A 89 -9.29 -4.82 8.58
N LEU A 90 -8.33 -3.90 8.59
CA LEU A 90 -7.09 -4.06 9.35
C LEU A 90 -7.35 -4.10 10.86
N ARG A 91 -8.18 -3.21 11.41
CA ARG A 91 -8.55 -3.25 12.83
C ARG A 91 -9.23 -4.56 13.21
N LYS A 92 -10.07 -5.12 12.33
CA LYS A 92 -10.70 -6.43 12.56
C LYS A 92 -9.67 -7.56 12.54
N LEU A 93 -8.76 -7.55 11.57
CA LEU A 93 -7.67 -8.54 11.49
C LEU A 93 -6.78 -8.50 12.75
N LEU A 94 -6.40 -7.31 13.20
CA LEU A 94 -5.54 -7.16 14.39
C LEU A 94 -6.18 -7.64 15.69
N LYS A 95 -7.52 -7.69 15.78
CA LYS A 95 -8.21 -8.27 16.94
C LYS A 95 -8.04 -9.79 17.04
N VAL A 96 -7.94 -10.47 15.91
CA VAL A 96 -7.79 -11.94 15.84
C VAL A 96 -6.36 -12.37 15.64
N PHE A 97 -5.53 -11.49 15.09
CA PHE A 97 -4.10 -11.70 14.88
C PHE A 97 -3.30 -10.48 15.36
N PRO A 98 -3.00 -10.38 16.67
CA PRO A 98 -2.17 -9.29 17.20
C PRO A 98 -0.72 -9.50 16.79
N ALA A 99 -0.33 -8.85 15.69
CA ALA A 99 0.99 -8.97 15.08
C ALA A 99 2.08 -8.32 15.97
N ASP A 100 3.29 -8.87 15.96
CA ASP A 100 4.48 -8.27 16.60
C ASP A 100 5.15 -7.25 15.67
N VAL A 101 5.00 -7.43 14.35
CA VAL A 101 5.53 -6.53 13.31
C VAL A 101 4.67 -6.60 12.05
N ALA A 102 4.58 -5.48 11.33
CA ALA A 102 3.94 -5.39 10.02
C ALA A 102 4.99 -5.13 8.92
N HIS A 103 4.98 -5.95 7.86
CA HIS A 103 5.80 -5.76 6.68
C HIS A 103 4.94 -5.33 5.50
N LEU A 104 5.23 -4.13 5.01
CA LEU A 104 4.49 -3.52 3.92
C LEU A 104 5.30 -3.59 2.61
N HIS A 105 4.60 -3.86 1.52
CA HIS A 105 5.15 -3.84 0.17
C HIS A 105 4.42 -2.77 -0.65
N CYS A 106 3.79 -3.14 -1.78
CA CYS A 106 3.02 -2.20 -2.60
C CYS A 106 1.60 -2.01 -2.05
N ILE A 107 1.43 -1.17 -1.02
CA ILE A 107 0.13 -0.90 -0.38
C ILE A 107 -0.69 0.19 -1.09
N TYR A 108 -0.17 0.78 -2.16
CA TYR A 108 -0.74 1.94 -2.83
C TYR A 108 -2.10 1.62 -3.49
N HIS A 109 -2.97 2.63 -3.54
CA HIS A 109 -4.30 2.62 -4.14
C HIS A 109 -5.32 1.73 -3.45
N HIS A 110 -5.11 0.42 -3.32
CA HIS A 110 -6.11 -0.51 -2.75
C HIS A 110 -6.16 -0.44 -1.21
N LEU A 111 -5.01 -0.63 -0.56
CA LEU A 111 -4.90 -0.49 0.90
C LEU A 111 -4.73 0.97 1.32
N SER A 112 -4.04 1.77 0.51
CA SER A 112 -3.61 3.15 0.72
C SER A 112 -2.71 3.36 1.96
N PRO A 113 -1.99 4.47 2.07
CA PRO A 113 -1.21 4.80 3.28
C PRO A 113 -2.05 4.94 4.56
N SER A 114 -3.39 4.91 4.45
CA SER A 114 -4.31 4.99 5.59
C SER A 114 -4.18 3.82 6.59
N VAL A 115 -3.53 2.72 6.22
CA VAL A 115 -3.24 1.59 7.11
C VAL A 115 -2.16 1.91 8.15
N LEU A 116 -1.26 2.86 7.85
CA LEU A 116 -0.13 3.21 8.72
C LEU A 116 -0.57 3.79 10.08
N PRO A 117 -1.52 4.75 10.16
CA PRO A 117 -2.06 5.20 11.44
C PRO A 117 -2.63 4.06 12.30
N VAL A 118 -3.31 3.08 11.68
CA VAL A 118 -3.90 1.95 12.40
C VAL A 118 -2.83 1.06 13.04
N LEU A 119 -1.76 0.76 12.30
CA LEU A 119 -0.62 0.01 12.83
C LEU A 119 0.06 0.76 13.99
N HIS A 120 0.25 2.07 13.82
CA HIS A 120 0.85 2.92 14.85
C HIS A 120 -0.02 2.99 16.12
N GLU A 121 -1.34 3.21 15.98
CA GLU A 121 -2.30 3.21 17.09
C GLU A 121 -2.31 1.86 17.84
N ALA A 122 -2.12 0.76 17.12
CA ALA A 122 -2.03 -0.59 17.70
C ALA A 122 -0.65 -0.90 18.31
N GLY A 123 0.33 0.03 18.24
CA GLY A 123 1.69 -0.18 18.74
C GLY A 123 2.51 -1.18 17.93
N ILE A 124 2.12 -1.45 16.68
CA ILE A 124 2.79 -2.43 15.82
C ILE A 124 3.85 -1.73 14.98
N PRO A 125 5.15 -2.04 15.18
CA PRO A 125 6.21 -1.52 14.35
C PRO A 125 6.03 -1.96 12.90
N SER A 126 6.28 -1.03 11.96
CA SER A 126 6.10 -1.29 10.54
C SER A 126 7.39 -1.11 9.74
N VAL A 127 7.60 -2.00 8.77
CA VAL A 127 8.72 -1.96 7.83
C VAL A 127 8.13 -1.92 6.42
N LEU A 128 8.62 -1.04 5.56
CA LEU A 128 8.25 -0.97 4.15
C LEU A 128 9.44 -1.39 3.28
N THR A 129 9.25 -2.39 2.43
CA THR A 129 10.18 -2.64 1.31
C THR A 129 9.80 -1.73 0.15
N ALA A 130 10.68 -0.79 -0.18
CA ALA A 130 10.46 0.17 -1.27
C ALA A 130 10.78 -0.47 -2.63
N HIS A 131 9.79 -1.07 -3.25
CA HIS A 131 9.92 -1.66 -4.59
C HIS A 131 9.92 -0.61 -5.71
N ASP A 132 9.54 0.62 -5.39
CA ASP A 132 9.48 1.75 -6.30
C ASP A 132 9.71 3.07 -5.54
N LEU A 133 9.66 4.18 -6.24
CA LEU A 133 9.94 5.51 -5.70
C LEU A 133 8.66 6.28 -5.29
N LYS A 134 7.56 5.59 -5.00
CA LYS A 134 6.25 6.19 -4.71
C LYS A 134 6.27 7.20 -3.56
N ILE A 135 7.07 6.98 -2.53
CA ILE A 135 7.19 7.91 -1.39
C ILE A 135 7.73 9.28 -1.85
N ALA A 136 8.68 9.28 -2.80
CA ALA A 136 9.30 10.49 -3.32
C ALA A 136 8.56 11.06 -4.55
N CYS A 137 8.01 10.19 -5.40
CA CYS A 137 7.38 10.55 -6.67
C CYS A 137 5.96 9.99 -6.76
N PRO A 138 4.89 10.83 -6.84
CA PRO A 138 3.52 10.33 -6.97
C PRO A 138 3.32 9.35 -8.13
N ALA A 139 4.09 9.50 -9.21
CA ALA A 139 4.10 8.60 -10.37
C ALA A 139 5.12 7.44 -10.27
N TYR A 140 5.71 7.20 -9.09
CA TYR A 140 6.62 6.12 -8.69
C TYR A 140 7.92 5.94 -9.50
N LYS A 141 8.13 6.62 -10.60
CA LYS A 141 9.25 6.35 -11.52
C LYS A 141 10.46 7.25 -11.34
N MET A 142 10.25 8.49 -10.88
CA MET A 142 11.26 9.56 -10.90
C MET A 142 11.96 9.72 -12.28
N LEU A 143 11.23 9.46 -13.36
CA LEU A 143 11.66 9.53 -14.75
C LEU A 143 10.61 10.23 -15.61
N ASN A 144 11.10 11.01 -16.59
CA ASN A 144 10.31 11.60 -17.65
C ASN A 144 11.05 11.48 -19.00
N SER A 145 10.54 12.10 -20.06
CA SER A 145 11.14 12.06 -21.41
C SER A 145 12.54 12.69 -21.48
N THR A 146 12.95 13.47 -20.48
CA THR A 146 14.25 14.18 -20.46
C THR A 146 15.25 13.54 -19.47
N GLY A 147 14.90 12.43 -18.81
CA GLY A 147 15.77 11.72 -17.87
C GLY A 147 15.21 11.71 -16.43
N VAL A 148 16.10 11.69 -15.44
CA VAL A 148 15.75 11.68 -14.01
C VAL A 148 14.96 12.93 -13.64
N CYS A 149 13.88 12.77 -12.89
CA CYS A 149 12.95 13.83 -12.52
C CYS A 149 12.71 13.85 -11.00
N GLU A 150 13.18 14.88 -10.34
CA GLU A 150 13.04 15.08 -8.88
C GLU A 150 12.04 16.19 -8.51
N ARG A 151 11.26 16.72 -9.48
CA ARG A 151 10.35 17.86 -9.29
C ARG A 151 9.35 17.69 -8.15
N CYS A 152 8.92 16.46 -7.87
CA CYS A 152 7.96 16.19 -6.79
C CYS A 152 8.66 15.81 -5.48
N LYS A 153 9.91 15.35 -5.50
CA LYS A 153 10.66 14.98 -4.29
C LYS A 153 10.89 16.20 -3.40
N ASP A 154 11.52 17.22 -3.95
CA ASP A 154 11.90 18.44 -3.23
C ASP A 154 10.91 19.60 -3.46
N GLY A 155 9.92 19.41 -4.32
CA GLY A 155 8.95 20.41 -4.71
C GLY A 155 7.49 19.99 -4.57
N SER A 156 6.62 20.70 -5.28
CA SER A 156 5.18 20.48 -5.20
C SER A 156 4.74 19.22 -5.94
N VAL A 157 3.88 18.42 -5.29
CA VAL A 157 3.20 17.27 -5.92
C VAL A 157 2.28 17.68 -7.09
N VAL A 158 1.93 18.97 -7.21
CA VAL A 158 1.17 19.50 -8.35
C VAL A 158 1.88 19.25 -9.68
N ASN A 159 3.20 19.09 -9.67
CA ASN A 159 3.97 18.75 -10.87
C ASN A 159 3.49 17.46 -11.54
N VAL A 160 3.01 16.46 -10.79
CA VAL A 160 2.50 15.22 -11.38
C VAL A 160 1.25 15.45 -12.24
N LEU A 161 0.38 16.39 -11.84
CA LEU A 161 -0.79 16.80 -12.59
C LEU A 161 -0.40 17.63 -13.81
N ARG A 162 0.46 18.66 -13.61
CA ARG A 162 0.93 19.56 -14.66
C ARG A 162 1.56 18.82 -15.82
N HIS A 163 2.34 17.78 -15.53
CA HIS A 163 3.04 16.97 -16.53
C HIS A 163 2.31 15.66 -16.90
N ARG A 164 1.08 15.45 -16.43
CA ARG A 164 0.27 14.25 -16.70
C ARG A 164 1.07 12.95 -16.55
N CYS A 165 1.85 12.83 -15.47
CA CYS A 165 2.85 11.77 -15.31
C CYS A 165 2.28 10.34 -15.26
N VAL A 166 0.98 10.18 -14.94
CA VAL A 166 0.33 8.87 -14.87
C VAL A 166 -0.47 8.62 -16.13
N ARG A 167 0.01 7.70 -16.99
CA ARG A 167 -0.65 7.28 -18.25
C ARG A 167 -1.05 8.44 -19.17
N ASN A 168 -0.37 9.58 -19.11
CA ASN A 168 -0.73 10.81 -19.79
C ASN A 168 -2.18 11.29 -19.53
N SER A 169 -2.76 10.88 -18.40
CA SER A 169 -4.14 11.17 -18.01
C SER A 169 -4.18 12.22 -16.90
N LEU A 170 -4.97 13.29 -17.10
CA LEU A 170 -5.25 14.29 -16.06
C LEU A 170 -5.94 13.66 -14.86
N GLY A 171 -6.97 12.84 -15.08
CA GLY A 171 -7.72 12.21 -13.99
C GLY A 171 -6.86 11.27 -13.13
N ALA A 172 -6.07 10.38 -13.76
CA ALA A 172 -5.17 9.51 -13.03
C ALA A 172 -4.07 10.30 -12.29
N SER A 173 -3.53 11.36 -12.91
CA SER A 173 -2.52 12.22 -12.28
C SER A 173 -3.11 13.05 -11.13
N ALA A 174 -4.38 13.46 -11.21
CA ALA A 174 -5.08 14.16 -10.15
C ALA A 174 -5.27 13.25 -8.91
N ILE A 175 -5.65 11.98 -9.10
CA ILE A 175 -5.82 11.02 -8.00
C ILE A 175 -4.50 10.84 -7.23
N VAL A 176 -3.39 10.58 -7.91
CA VAL A 176 -2.09 10.39 -7.25
C VAL A 176 -1.52 11.68 -6.66
N MET A 177 -1.88 12.84 -7.24
CA MET A 177 -1.56 14.15 -6.66
C MET A 177 -2.27 14.34 -5.32
N LEU A 178 -3.56 14.04 -5.26
CA LEU A 178 -4.36 14.17 -4.04
C LEU A 178 -3.91 13.17 -2.97
N GLU A 179 -3.68 11.90 -3.34
CA GLU A 179 -3.14 10.86 -2.46
C GLU A 179 -1.80 11.30 -1.83
N SER A 180 -0.86 11.70 -2.66
CA SER A 180 0.47 12.12 -2.20
C SER A 180 0.42 13.46 -1.45
N GLY A 181 -0.44 14.38 -1.86
CA GLY A 181 -0.66 15.67 -1.20
C GLY A 181 -1.21 15.48 0.20
N LEU A 182 -2.25 14.67 0.35
CA LEU A 182 -2.83 14.33 1.65
C LEU A 182 -1.81 13.66 2.56
N SER A 183 -1.11 12.64 2.05
CA SER A 183 -0.09 11.91 2.80
C SER A 183 1.04 12.82 3.28
N ARG A 184 1.49 13.78 2.44
CA ARG A 184 2.50 14.76 2.82
C ARG A 184 2.00 15.77 3.86
N THR A 185 0.78 16.30 3.69
CA THR A 185 0.16 17.24 4.63
C THR A 185 0.00 16.61 6.01
N MET A 186 -0.38 15.33 6.06
CA MET A 186 -0.51 14.57 7.30
C MET A 186 0.83 14.04 7.84
N ASN A 187 1.93 14.21 7.12
CA ASN A 187 3.24 13.59 7.41
C ASN A 187 3.14 12.07 7.62
N THR A 188 2.27 11.39 6.85
CA THR A 188 1.87 9.99 7.10
C THR A 188 3.07 9.05 7.15
N TRP A 189 3.98 9.16 6.17
CA TRP A 189 5.16 8.30 6.10
C TRP A 189 6.14 8.56 7.25
N GLN A 190 6.44 9.83 7.53
CA GLN A 190 7.41 10.23 8.57
C GLN A 190 6.89 9.94 9.98
N LYS A 191 5.58 10.08 10.19
CA LYS A 191 4.98 9.96 11.51
C LYS A 191 4.66 8.51 11.89
N TYR A 192 4.24 7.69 10.93
CA TYR A 192 3.65 6.39 11.23
C TYR A 192 4.45 5.20 10.69
N LEU A 193 5.39 5.40 9.75
CA LEU A 193 6.21 4.31 9.23
C LEU A 193 7.49 4.15 10.06
N GLY A 194 7.76 2.94 10.54
CA GLY A 194 8.91 2.64 11.38
C GLY A 194 10.24 2.63 10.62
N ARG A 195 10.33 1.88 9.55
CA ARG A 195 11.56 1.73 8.74
C ARG A 195 11.24 1.53 7.26
N VAL A 196 12.21 1.91 6.42
CA VAL A 196 12.20 1.63 4.97
C VAL A 196 13.41 0.78 4.63
N VAL A 197 13.18 -0.29 3.87
CA VAL A 197 14.22 -1.12 3.25
C VAL A 197 14.19 -0.84 1.76
N ALA A 198 15.33 -0.49 1.19
CA ALA A 198 15.52 -0.35 -0.25
C ALA A 198 16.41 -1.51 -0.73
N PRO A 199 15.89 -2.41 -1.56
CA PRO A 199 16.66 -3.53 -2.13
C PRO A 199 17.66 -3.06 -3.17
#